data_f38ce36d0a2352a1b49df3f9b348858f
#
_entry.id   f38ce36d0a2352a1b49df3f9b348858f
#
_cell.length_a   1.000
_cell.length_b   1.000
_cell.length_c   1.000
_cell.angle_alpha   90.00
_cell.angle_beta   90.00
_cell.angle_gamma   90.00
#
_symmetry.space_group_name_H-M   'P 1'
#
loop_
_entity.id
_entity.type
_entity.pdbx_description
1 polymer ?
#
loop_
_entity_poly.entity_id
_entity_poly.type
_entity_poly.pdbx_seq_one_letter_code
_entity_poly.pdbx_strand_id
1 'polypeptide(L)'
;MNAALSFASLSRAALLAALTMLAANPASAAQRKYGTVSFERIELVGNFNASITVTTGAGVIADGDTEALERLDVVVNNGTLTIREKRLNNERGASTRASRPVVLTIRATGLKQVGLAGNGRVSVTGLREQSAALFLRGNGEITASGINVSSASAMIDGAGRIVMSGRAQSLSAALTGAASLDAAALVTRDLDVTAQGTGRGSFNATRRASVTATGLGVIDVAGTAACNVKNTGNGEVYCGK
;
A
#
# COMPACT_ATOMS: atom_id res chain seq x y z
N MET A 1 -46.91 -86.15 17.39
CA MET A 1 -45.65 -86.06 18.15
C MET A 1 -44.60 -85.44 17.22
N ASN A 2 -43.92 -84.46 17.68
CA ASN A 2 -42.77 -83.69 17.14
C ASN A 2 -43.01 -82.54 16.19
N ALA A 3 -42.89 -81.40 16.82
CA ALA A 3 -42.79 -80.10 16.24
C ALA A 3 -41.41 -79.87 15.57
N ALA A 4 -41.35 -79.20 14.44
CA ALA A 4 -40.14 -78.62 13.92
C ALA A 4 -40.38 -77.15 13.63
N LEU A 5 -39.69 -76.33 14.37
CA LEU A 5 -39.67 -74.87 14.27
C LEU A 5 -38.81 -74.42 13.07
N SER A 6 -39.43 -73.67 12.18
CA SER A 6 -38.72 -73.05 11.08
C SER A 6 -38.24 -71.63 11.54
N PHE A 7 -36.93 -71.47 11.55
CA PHE A 7 -36.28 -70.15 11.79
C PHE A 7 -36.21 -69.35 10.52
N ALA A 8 -36.89 -68.23 10.50
CA ALA A 8 -36.81 -67.20 9.47
C ALA A 8 -35.48 -66.41 9.58
N SER A 9 -34.69 -66.49 8.51
CA SER A 9 -33.46 -65.68 8.35
C SER A 9 -33.79 -64.25 8.00
N LEU A 10 -33.56 -63.32 8.91
CA LEU A 10 -33.60 -61.89 8.64
C LEU A 10 -32.32 -61.47 7.92
N SER A 11 -32.44 -61.14 6.66
CA SER A 11 -31.37 -60.54 5.85
C SER A 11 -31.17 -59.07 6.30
N ARG A 12 -30.06 -58.77 6.93
CA ARG A 12 -29.63 -57.44 7.24
C ARG A 12 -29.00 -56.81 5.98
N ALA A 13 -29.78 -56.04 5.26
CA ALA A 13 -29.26 -55.15 4.23
C ALA A 13 -28.52 -54.00 4.92
N ALA A 14 -27.18 -54.06 4.92
CA ALA A 14 -26.34 -52.94 5.36
C ALA A 14 -26.34 -51.87 4.29
N LEU A 15 -27.06 -50.76 4.55
CA LEU A 15 -27.01 -49.55 3.75
C LEU A 15 -25.65 -48.84 4.02
N LEU A 16 -24.67 -49.02 3.14
CA LEU A 16 -23.45 -48.23 3.09
C LEU A 16 -23.82 -46.84 2.50
N ALA A 17 -24.11 -45.88 3.35
CA ALA A 17 -24.15 -44.47 2.98
C ALA A 17 -22.70 -44.03 2.75
N ALA A 18 -22.25 -43.97 1.50
CA ALA A 18 -21.00 -43.33 1.09
C ALA A 18 -21.18 -41.82 1.25
N LEU A 19 -20.73 -41.30 2.39
CA LEU A 19 -20.59 -39.89 2.64
C LEU A 19 -19.41 -39.36 1.79
N THR A 20 -19.67 -38.95 0.55
CA THR A 20 -18.71 -38.21 -0.28
C THR A 20 -18.47 -36.86 0.37
N MET A 21 -17.43 -36.74 1.21
CA MET A 21 -16.88 -35.45 1.61
C MET A 21 -16.39 -34.76 0.35
N LEU A 22 -17.14 -33.79 -0.13
CA LEU A 22 -16.60 -32.75 -1.03
C LEU A 22 -15.47 -32.07 -0.25
N ALA A 23 -14.23 -32.48 -0.49
CA ALA A 23 -13.07 -31.70 -0.10
C ALA A 23 -13.15 -30.41 -0.89
N ALA A 24 -13.66 -29.35 -0.26
CA ALA A 24 -13.48 -28.00 -0.75
C ALA A 24 -11.97 -27.76 -0.76
N ASN A 25 -11.35 -27.86 -1.96
CA ASN A 25 -9.98 -27.46 -2.13
C ASN A 25 -9.90 -25.99 -1.70
N PRO A 26 -9.17 -25.64 -0.62
CA PRO A 26 -8.90 -24.25 -0.34
C PRO A 26 -8.19 -23.71 -1.58
N ALA A 27 -8.69 -22.61 -2.14
CA ALA A 27 -8.04 -21.91 -3.23
C ALA A 27 -6.57 -21.71 -2.82
N SER A 28 -5.68 -22.48 -3.44
CA SER A 28 -4.26 -22.53 -3.08
C SER A 28 -3.68 -21.15 -3.43
N ALA A 29 -3.40 -20.34 -2.41
CA ALA A 29 -2.63 -19.13 -2.60
C ALA A 29 -1.27 -19.56 -3.16
N ALA A 30 -1.00 -19.20 -4.41
CA ALA A 30 0.28 -19.47 -5.02
C ALA A 30 1.26 -18.40 -4.60
N GLN A 31 2.52 -18.79 -4.41
CA GLN A 31 3.61 -17.86 -4.13
C GLN A 31 4.60 -17.85 -5.28
N ARG A 32 4.97 -16.67 -5.75
CA ARG A 32 5.98 -16.48 -6.78
C ARG A 32 7.12 -15.60 -6.28
N LYS A 33 8.35 -16.08 -6.40
CA LYS A 33 9.56 -15.34 -6.07
C LYS A 33 10.18 -14.76 -7.35
N TYR A 34 10.52 -13.49 -7.32
CA TYR A 34 11.21 -12.82 -8.41
C TYR A 34 12.63 -12.50 -7.96
N GLY A 35 13.63 -13.05 -8.68
CA GLY A 35 15.01 -12.62 -8.52
C GLY A 35 15.15 -11.21 -9.08
N THR A 36 15.55 -10.26 -8.26
CA THR A 36 15.73 -8.86 -8.67
C THR A 36 17.16 -8.43 -8.43
N VAL A 37 17.67 -7.56 -9.29
CA VAL A 37 18.87 -6.78 -9.05
C VAL A 37 18.55 -5.65 -8.06
N SER A 38 19.57 -5.01 -7.51
CA SER A 38 19.39 -3.84 -6.64
C SER A 38 18.58 -2.73 -7.32
N PHE A 39 17.68 -2.12 -6.56
CA PHE A 39 16.89 -0.97 -6.97
C PHE A 39 16.76 0.03 -5.81
N GLU A 40 16.61 1.30 -6.16
CA GLU A 40 16.46 2.41 -5.22
C GLU A 40 15.09 3.08 -5.33
N ARG A 41 14.32 2.73 -6.34
CA ARG A 41 12.97 3.26 -6.60
C ARG A 41 12.01 2.12 -6.84
N ILE A 42 10.78 2.28 -6.34
CA ILE A 42 9.68 1.33 -6.53
C ILE A 42 8.50 2.08 -7.11
N GLU A 43 7.88 1.53 -8.13
CA GLU A 43 6.65 2.01 -8.72
C GLU A 43 5.65 0.85 -8.82
N LEU A 44 4.53 0.98 -8.09
CA LEU A 44 3.42 0.04 -8.08
C LEU A 44 2.26 0.63 -8.86
N VAL A 45 1.82 -0.06 -9.92
CA VAL A 45 0.70 0.38 -10.76
C VAL A 45 -0.41 -0.65 -10.74
N GLY A 46 -1.45 -0.38 -9.97
CA GLY A 46 -2.56 -1.31 -9.78
C GLY A 46 -3.11 -1.33 -8.35
N ASN A 47 -3.82 -2.40 -8.03
CA ASN A 47 -4.44 -2.60 -6.72
C ASN A 47 -3.66 -3.67 -5.93
N PHE A 48 -2.53 -3.30 -5.38
CA PHE A 48 -1.66 -4.19 -4.63
C PHE A 48 -1.66 -3.88 -3.13
N ASN A 49 -1.55 -4.92 -2.31
CA ASN A 49 -1.14 -4.78 -0.91
C ASN A 49 0.35 -5.10 -0.81
N ALA A 50 1.19 -4.11 -0.54
CA ALA A 50 2.63 -4.28 -0.52
C ALA A 50 3.23 -3.95 0.85
N SER A 51 4.12 -4.83 1.32
CA SER A 51 5.00 -4.59 2.46
C SER A 51 6.43 -4.45 1.97
N ILE A 52 7.03 -3.29 2.20
CA ILE A 52 8.37 -2.93 1.75
C ILE A 52 9.25 -2.72 2.97
N THR A 53 10.35 -3.45 3.04
CA THR A 53 11.32 -3.33 4.14
C THR A 53 12.71 -3.06 3.58
N VAL A 54 13.38 -2.01 4.10
CA VAL A 54 14.78 -1.73 3.77
C VAL A 54 15.66 -2.60 4.65
N THR A 55 16.47 -3.47 4.02
CA THR A 55 17.30 -4.49 4.67
C THR A 55 18.51 -4.84 3.80
N THR A 56 19.30 -5.83 4.18
CA THR A 56 20.57 -6.20 3.52
C THR A 56 20.42 -7.02 2.22
N GLY A 57 19.20 -7.20 1.69
CA GLY A 57 19.01 -7.97 0.46
C GLY A 57 17.82 -7.48 -0.34
N ALA A 58 17.95 -7.52 -1.68
CA ALA A 58 16.85 -7.20 -2.59
C ALA A 58 16.06 -8.45 -2.97
N GLY A 59 14.74 -8.33 -3.12
CA GLY A 59 13.88 -9.42 -3.57
C GLY A 59 12.41 -9.06 -3.54
N VAL A 60 11.64 -9.73 -4.38
CA VAL A 60 10.18 -9.59 -4.45
C VAL A 60 9.55 -10.96 -4.32
N ILE A 61 8.58 -11.08 -3.42
CA ILE A 61 7.71 -12.24 -3.27
C ILE A 61 6.29 -11.74 -3.49
N ALA A 62 5.56 -12.43 -4.35
CA ALA A 62 4.15 -12.16 -4.60
C ALA A 62 3.32 -13.36 -4.20
N ASP A 63 2.27 -13.12 -3.42
CA ASP A 63 1.30 -14.10 -2.97
C ASP A 63 -0.08 -13.72 -3.52
N GLY A 64 -0.79 -14.69 -4.09
CA GLY A 64 -2.10 -14.43 -4.68
C GLY A 64 -2.64 -15.60 -5.47
N ASP A 65 -3.73 -15.38 -6.19
CA ASP A 65 -4.30 -16.37 -7.09
C ASP A 65 -3.34 -16.61 -8.27
N THR A 66 -3.19 -17.86 -8.73
CA THR A 66 -2.27 -18.24 -9.83
C THR A 66 -2.46 -17.38 -11.06
N GLU A 67 -3.72 -17.13 -11.46
CA GLU A 67 -4.06 -16.28 -12.60
C GLU A 67 -3.62 -14.82 -12.41
N ALA A 68 -3.77 -14.26 -11.21
CA ALA A 68 -3.32 -12.91 -10.89
C ALA A 68 -1.78 -12.81 -10.92
N LEU A 69 -1.08 -13.84 -10.43
CA LEU A 69 0.38 -13.90 -10.47
C LEU A 69 0.95 -14.06 -11.88
N GLU A 70 0.24 -14.73 -12.80
CA GLU A 70 0.64 -14.84 -14.21
C GLU A 70 0.53 -13.50 -14.94
N ARG A 71 -0.40 -12.66 -14.54
CA ARG A 71 -0.58 -11.30 -15.06
C ARG A 71 0.39 -10.28 -14.48
N LEU A 72 1.15 -10.66 -13.46
CA LEU A 72 2.07 -9.75 -12.81
C LEU A 72 3.32 -9.52 -13.68
N ASP A 73 3.59 -8.27 -14.00
CA ASP A 73 4.80 -7.82 -14.65
C ASP A 73 5.72 -7.16 -13.64
N VAL A 74 6.86 -7.79 -13.39
CA VAL A 74 7.86 -7.34 -12.41
C VAL A 74 9.17 -7.09 -13.16
N VAL A 75 9.52 -5.83 -13.33
CA VAL A 75 10.69 -5.40 -14.12
C VAL A 75 11.54 -4.43 -13.31
N VAL A 76 12.85 -4.64 -13.33
CA VAL A 76 13.81 -3.66 -12.82
C VAL A 76 14.52 -3.01 -14.00
N ASN A 77 14.38 -1.70 -14.13
CA ASN A 77 15.02 -0.92 -15.17
C ASN A 77 15.60 0.38 -14.59
N ASN A 78 16.85 0.67 -14.88
CA ASN A 78 17.56 1.86 -14.40
C ASN A 78 17.42 2.11 -12.89
N GLY A 79 17.52 1.06 -12.07
CA GLY A 79 17.37 1.14 -10.60
C GLY A 79 15.94 1.40 -10.13
N THR A 80 14.93 1.22 -10.98
CA THR A 80 13.51 1.31 -10.64
C THR A 80 12.88 -0.06 -10.78
N LEU A 81 12.31 -0.58 -9.70
CA LEU A 81 11.43 -1.74 -9.69
C LEU A 81 10.02 -1.29 -10.04
N THR A 82 9.51 -1.71 -11.18
CA THR A 82 8.12 -1.48 -11.59
C THR A 82 7.33 -2.77 -11.49
N ILE A 83 6.21 -2.72 -10.77
CA ILE A 83 5.26 -3.84 -10.64
C ILE A 83 3.91 -3.37 -11.14
N ARG A 84 3.36 -4.09 -12.13
CA ARG A 84 2.07 -3.77 -12.73
C ARG A 84 1.33 -5.03 -13.18
N GLU A 85 0.01 -4.93 -13.36
CA GLU A 85 -0.78 -5.95 -14.02
C GLU A 85 -0.73 -5.79 -15.54
N LYS A 86 -0.43 -6.88 -16.26
CA LYS A 86 -0.56 -6.93 -17.73
C LYS A 86 -2.03 -6.97 -18.10
N ARG A 87 -2.47 -6.05 -18.95
CA ARG A 87 -3.79 -6.14 -19.58
C ARG A 87 -3.71 -7.14 -20.74
N LEU A 88 -4.53 -8.18 -20.72
CA LEU A 88 -4.67 -9.08 -21.85
C LEU A 88 -5.58 -8.42 -22.87
N ASN A 89 -5.10 -8.30 -24.12
CA ASN A 89 -5.79 -7.59 -25.21
C ASN A 89 -7.16 -8.18 -25.64
N ASN A 90 -7.58 -9.30 -25.07
CA ASN A 90 -8.81 -10.02 -25.43
C ASN A 90 -9.94 -9.96 -24.39
N GLU A 91 -9.80 -9.19 -23.32
CA GLU A 91 -10.87 -9.09 -22.31
C GLU A 91 -11.92 -8.04 -22.70
N ARG A 92 -12.72 -8.31 -23.73
CA ARG A 92 -14.05 -7.70 -23.93
C ARG A 92 -15.11 -8.34 -23.02
N GLY A 93 -14.78 -8.64 -21.82
CA GLY A 93 -15.63 -9.26 -20.83
C GLY A 93 -14.80 -9.45 -19.58
N ALA A 94 -14.61 -8.37 -18.82
CA ALA A 94 -13.99 -8.47 -17.53
C ALA A 94 -14.72 -9.54 -16.72
N SER A 95 -14.07 -10.65 -16.42
CA SER A 95 -14.58 -11.54 -15.40
C SER A 95 -14.58 -10.74 -14.10
N THR A 96 -15.75 -10.33 -13.68
CA THR A 96 -16.06 -9.62 -12.45
C THR A 96 -15.87 -10.52 -11.21
N ARG A 97 -15.01 -11.53 -11.28
CA ARG A 97 -14.54 -12.17 -10.07
C ARG A 97 -13.61 -11.17 -9.40
N ALA A 98 -14.05 -10.63 -8.28
CA ALA A 98 -13.20 -9.90 -7.36
C ALA A 98 -12.04 -10.81 -6.95
N SER A 99 -10.95 -10.77 -7.74
CA SER A 99 -9.72 -11.45 -7.36
C SER A 99 -9.18 -10.75 -6.13
N ARG A 100 -8.68 -11.52 -5.18
CA ARG A 100 -8.03 -10.96 -4.00
C ARG A 100 -6.85 -10.10 -4.45
N PRO A 101 -6.63 -8.93 -3.84
CA PRO A 101 -5.45 -8.14 -4.15
C PRO A 101 -4.19 -8.98 -3.98
N VAL A 102 -3.28 -8.91 -4.93
CA VAL A 102 -1.98 -9.56 -4.80
C VAL A 102 -1.22 -8.92 -3.63
N VAL A 103 -0.69 -9.76 -2.76
CA VAL A 103 0.14 -9.33 -1.64
C VAL A 103 1.61 -9.41 -2.03
N LEU A 104 2.31 -8.29 -1.94
CA LEU A 104 3.70 -8.16 -2.31
C LEU A 104 4.57 -7.99 -1.05
N THR A 105 5.58 -8.82 -0.90
CA THR A 105 6.64 -8.64 0.10
C THR A 105 7.90 -8.26 -0.63
N ILE A 106 8.34 -7.01 -0.44
CA ILE A 106 9.48 -6.42 -1.15
C ILE A 106 10.58 -6.10 -0.15
N ARG A 107 11.80 -6.52 -0.45
CA ARG A 107 13.00 -6.14 0.28
C ARG A 107 13.91 -5.32 -0.62
N ALA A 108 14.46 -4.23 -0.10
CA ALA A 108 15.38 -3.34 -0.80
C ALA A 108 16.61 -3.07 0.07
N THR A 109 17.77 -2.88 -0.54
CA THR A 109 19.01 -2.56 0.20
C THR A 109 19.15 -1.06 0.48
N GLY A 110 18.58 -0.22 -0.36
CA GLY A 110 18.49 1.23 -0.19
C GLY A 110 17.29 1.73 -0.98
N LEU A 111 16.49 2.61 -0.40
CA LEU A 111 15.24 3.03 -1.03
C LEU A 111 15.06 4.54 -0.91
N LYS A 112 15.02 5.21 -2.05
CA LYS A 112 14.88 6.67 -2.17
C LYS A 112 13.49 7.10 -2.60
N GLN A 113 12.74 6.20 -3.26
CA GLN A 113 11.42 6.56 -3.80
C GLN A 113 10.46 5.39 -3.77
N VAL A 114 9.22 5.66 -3.36
CA VAL A 114 8.09 4.74 -3.46
C VAL A 114 6.93 5.46 -4.12
N GLY A 115 6.45 4.90 -5.22
CA GLY A 115 5.27 5.35 -5.96
C GLY A 115 4.15 4.31 -5.95
N LEU A 116 2.92 4.77 -5.74
CA LEU A 116 1.70 3.97 -5.91
C LEU A 116 0.75 4.71 -6.85
N ALA A 117 0.41 4.09 -7.95
CA ALA A 117 -0.65 4.55 -8.85
C ALA A 117 -1.80 3.54 -8.83
N GLY A 118 -2.88 3.86 -8.12
CA GLY A 118 -4.04 2.98 -7.96
C GLY A 118 -4.71 3.08 -6.59
N ASN A 119 -5.34 1.98 -6.15
CA ASN A 119 -6.13 1.92 -4.92
C ASN A 119 -5.55 0.94 -3.88
N GLY A 120 -4.30 0.52 -4.06
CA GLY A 120 -3.63 -0.42 -3.17
C GLY A 120 -3.25 0.18 -1.81
N ARG A 121 -2.71 -0.69 -0.95
CA ARG A 121 -2.13 -0.28 0.34
C ARG A 121 -0.66 -0.68 0.38
N VAL A 122 0.20 0.27 0.70
CA VAL A 122 1.65 0.09 0.74
C VAL A 122 2.17 0.47 2.13
N SER A 123 2.84 -0.45 2.79
CA SER A 123 3.60 -0.17 4.01
C SER A 123 5.10 -0.17 3.71
N VAL A 124 5.81 0.85 4.19
CA VAL A 124 7.25 1.01 3.99
C VAL A 124 7.94 1.20 5.33
N THR A 125 9.01 0.47 5.57
CA THR A 125 9.74 0.57 6.84
C THR A 125 11.24 0.75 6.60
N GLY A 126 11.84 1.71 7.33
CA GLY A 126 13.29 1.86 7.42
C GLY A 126 13.92 2.72 6.31
N LEU A 127 13.27 3.77 5.85
CA LEU A 127 13.85 4.75 4.93
C LEU A 127 14.98 5.54 5.63
N ARG A 128 16.24 5.32 5.25
CA ARG A 128 17.43 5.90 5.89
C ARG A 128 18.44 6.49 4.92
N GLU A 129 18.08 6.60 3.65
CA GLU A 129 18.90 7.26 2.65
C GLU A 129 18.94 8.78 2.89
N GLN A 130 19.77 9.49 2.14
CA GLN A 130 19.83 10.95 2.23
C GLN A 130 18.48 11.61 1.91
N SER A 131 17.72 11.00 1.00
CA SER A 131 16.39 11.48 0.60
C SER A 131 15.37 10.34 0.53
N ALA A 132 14.10 10.66 0.84
CA ALA A 132 12.97 9.76 0.67
C ALA A 132 11.82 10.49 -0.01
N ALA A 133 11.27 9.91 -1.08
CA ALA A 133 10.15 10.45 -1.83
C ALA A 133 8.99 9.46 -1.88
N LEU A 134 7.78 9.92 -1.54
CA LEU A 134 6.55 9.16 -1.61
C LEU A 134 5.60 9.80 -2.61
N PHE A 135 5.13 9.03 -3.57
CA PHE A 135 4.21 9.49 -4.60
C PHE A 135 2.95 8.63 -4.60
N LEU A 136 1.79 9.25 -4.46
CA LEU A 136 0.52 8.56 -4.51
C LEU A 136 -0.40 9.21 -5.55
N ARG A 137 -0.84 8.43 -6.51
CA ARG A 137 -1.88 8.81 -7.48
C ARG A 137 -3.08 7.89 -7.36
N GLY A 138 -4.26 8.46 -7.15
CA GLY A 138 -5.50 7.70 -6.99
C GLY A 138 -6.03 7.72 -5.56
N ASN A 139 -6.62 6.60 -5.10
CA ASN A 139 -7.29 6.50 -3.80
C ASN A 139 -6.63 5.50 -2.85
N GLY A 140 -5.39 5.12 -3.13
CA GLY A 140 -4.63 4.18 -2.31
C GLY A 140 -4.12 4.77 -0.99
N GLU A 141 -3.35 3.97 -0.28
CA GLU A 141 -2.74 4.35 0.99
C GLU A 141 -1.25 3.98 1.02
N ILE A 142 -0.40 4.92 1.46
CA ILE A 142 1.02 4.65 1.75
C ILE A 142 1.27 4.97 3.22
N THR A 143 1.79 4.00 3.98
CA THR A 143 2.25 4.20 5.36
C THR A 143 3.75 4.01 5.42
N ALA A 144 4.51 5.05 5.73
CA ALA A 144 5.96 5.01 5.86
C ALA A 144 6.39 5.24 7.30
N SER A 145 7.09 4.27 7.87
CA SER A 145 7.54 4.30 9.26
C SER A 145 9.06 4.15 9.39
N GLY A 146 9.61 4.69 10.49
CA GLY A 146 11.04 4.64 10.74
C GLY A 146 11.86 5.44 9.73
N ILE A 147 11.31 6.55 9.26
CA ILE A 147 12.00 7.51 8.39
C ILE A 147 13.10 8.20 9.19
N ASN A 148 14.31 8.23 8.63
CA ASN A 148 15.43 8.99 9.17
C ASN A 148 16.30 9.50 8.02
N VAL A 149 15.93 10.67 7.46
CA VAL A 149 16.50 11.20 6.22
C VAL A 149 16.82 12.71 6.36
N SER A 150 17.66 13.21 5.48
CA SER A 150 17.89 14.67 5.40
C SER A 150 16.71 15.37 4.69
N SER A 151 16.21 14.78 3.62
CA SER A 151 15.12 15.37 2.84
C SER A 151 14.01 14.34 2.61
N ALA A 152 12.78 14.69 3.00
CA ALA A 152 11.58 13.92 2.69
C ALA A 152 10.71 14.70 1.70
N SER A 153 10.04 13.99 0.80
CA SER A 153 8.98 14.57 -0.04
C SER A 153 7.77 13.65 -0.09
N ALA A 154 6.58 14.24 -0.09
CA ALA A 154 5.32 13.52 -0.23
C ALA A 154 4.43 14.25 -1.24
N MET A 155 3.96 13.54 -2.25
CA MET A 155 3.04 14.08 -3.25
C MET A 155 1.83 13.16 -3.36
N ILE A 156 0.63 13.75 -3.24
CA ILE A 156 -0.64 13.05 -3.40
C ILE A 156 -1.45 13.76 -4.48
N ASP A 157 -1.89 12.99 -5.45
CA ASP A 157 -2.80 13.43 -6.51
C ASP A 157 -4.03 12.50 -6.53
N GLY A 158 -5.16 13.01 -6.04
CA GLY A 158 -6.41 12.26 -5.92
C GLY A 158 -7.06 12.35 -4.54
N ALA A 159 -7.63 11.23 -4.05
CA ALA A 159 -8.27 11.12 -2.74
C ALA A 159 -7.58 10.08 -1.83
N GLY A 160 -6.33 9.80 -2.09
CA GLY A 160 -5.55 8.84 -1.32
C GLY A 160 -5.00 9.41 -0.01
N ARG A 161 -4.33 8.53 0.75
CA ARG A 161 -3.76 8.85 2.06
C ARG A 161 -2.28 8.47 2.13
N ILE A 162 -1.46 9.37 2.65
CA ILE A 162 -0.08 9.05 3.07
C ILE A 162 0.05 9.30 4.58
N VAL A 163 0.66 8.34 5.28
CA VAL A 163 1.03 8.46 6.70
C VAL A 163 2.55 8.35 6.82
N MET A 164 3.18 9.28 7.52
CA MET A 164 4.64 9.33 7.68
C MET A 164 5.03 9.45 9.15
N SER A 165 6.03 8.67 9.58
CA SER A 165 6.55 8.74 10.95
C SER A 165 8.06 8.59 11.00
N GLY A 166 8.71 9.31 11.94
CA GLY A 166 10.15 9.31 12.11
C GLY A 166 10.76 10.71 12.21
N ARG A 167 11.85 10.95 11.49
CA ARG A 167 12.57 12.25 11.49
C ARG A 167 13.06 12.60 10.10
N ALA A 168 12.96 13.89 9.74
CA ALA A 168 13.59 14.46 8.56
C ALA A 168 14.13 15.86 8.87
N GLN A 169 15.16 16.32 8.17
CA GLN A 169 15.57 17.73 8.33
C GLN A 169 14.59 18.63 7.58
N SER A 170 14.16 18.22 6.39
CA SER A 170 13.17 18.95 5.60
C SER A 170 12.07 18.03 5.07
N LEU A 171 10.84 18.55 5.01
CA LEU A 171 9.71 17.90 4.34
C LEU A 171 9.09 18.87 3.32
N SER A 172 8.99 18.43 2.08
CA SER A 172 8.19 19.10 1.04
C SER A 172 6.95 18.28 0.74
N ALA A 173 5.77 18.85 0.92
CA ALA A 173 4.50 18.17 0.74
C ALA A 173 3.64 18.87 -0.32
N ALA A 174 3.10 18.10 -1.26
CA ALA A 174 2.16 18.56 -2.28
C ALA A 174 0.88 17.72 -2.24
N LEU A 175 -0.26 18.38 -1.97
CA LEU A 175 -1.57 17.75 -1.88
C LEU A 175 -2.47 18.33 -2.97
N THR A 176 -3.00 17.46 -3.83
CA THR A 176 -3.93 17.86 -4.89
C THR A 176 -5.20 17.00 -4.79
N GLY A 177 -6.36 17.62 -4.78
CA GLY A 177 -7.66 16.95 -4.69
C GLY A 177 -8.18 16.81 -3.26
N ALA A 178 -8.76 15.65 -2.93
CA ALA A 178 -9.25 15.32 -1.58
C ALA A 178 -8.22 14.51 -0.77
N ALA A 179 -6.95 14.79 -1.00
CA ALA A 179 -5.80 14.10 -0.44
C ALA A 179 -5.71 14.19 1.09
N SER A 180 -5.20 13.15 1.75
CA SER A 180 -4.93 13.16 3.19
C SER A 180 -3.45 12.85 3.45
N LEU A 181 -2.72 13.78 4.07
CA LEU A 181 -1.34 13.57 4.49
C LEU A 181 -1.22 13.72 6.01
N ASP A 182 -0.86 12.62 6.67
CA ASP A 182 -0.62 12.59 8.10
C ASP A 182 0.88 12.41 8.37
N ALA A 183 1.56 13.51 8.66
CA ALA A 183 2.96 13.56 9.03
C ALA A 183 3.15 14.15 10.45
N ALA A 184 2.13 14.11 11.30
CA ALA A 184 2.20 14.59 12.67
C ALA A 184 3.27 13.83 13.50
N ALA A 185 3.47 12.54 13.20
CA ALA A 185 4.50 11.69 13.81
C ALA A 185 5.87 11.77 13.11
N LEU A 186 6.03 12.60 12.08
CA LEU A 186 7.30 12.91 11.43
C LEU A 186 7.82 14.24 11.93
N VAL A 187 8.80 14.23 12.81
CA VAL A 187 9.42 15.47 13.31
C VAL A 187 10.33 16.04 12.24
N THR A 188 10.06 17.29 11.80
CA THR A 188 10.86 17.99 10.81
C THR A 188 11.44 19.28 11.37
N ARG A 189 12.51 19.80 10.77
CA ARG A 189 13.02 21.16 11.07
C ARG A 189 12.36 22.17 10.17
N ASP A 190 12.39 21.92 8.87
CA ASP A 190 11.85 22.78 7.83
C ASP A 190 10.71 22.08 7.10
N LEU A 191 9.59 22.77 6.94
CA LEU A 191 8.40 22.27 6.28
C LEU A 191 7.98 23.21 5.16
N ASP A 192 7.71 22.67 3.98
CA ASP A 192 7.10 23.37 2.85
C ASP A 192 5.86 22.58 2.39
N VAL A 193 4.68 23.20 2.43
CA VAL A 193 3.41 22.58 2.08
C VAL A 193 2.72 23.39 0.99
N THR A 194 2.35 22.70 -0.08
CA THR A 194 1.44 23.23 -1.10
C THR A 194 0.18 22.36 -1.13
N ALA A 195 -0.97 22.92 -0.80
CA ALA A 195 -2.24 22.23 -0.76
C ALA A 195 -3.26 22.87 -1.72
N GLN A 196 -3.82 22.05 -2.62
CA GLN A 196 -4.83 22.46 -3.59
C GLN A 196 -6.03 21.49 -3.54
N GLY A 197 -7.21 22.03 -3.23
CA GLY A 197 -8.43 21.22 -3.17
C GLY A 197 -9.06 21.18 -1.78
N THR A 198 -9.64 20.02 -1.40
CA THR A 198 -10.37 19.81 -0.15
C THR A 198 -9.63 18.90 0.83
N GLY A 199 -8.37 18.63 0.55
CA GLY A 199 -7.53 17.71 1.32
C GLY A 199 -7.24 18.15 2.75
N ARG A 200 -6.65 17.23 3.52
CA ARG A 200 -6.25 17.49 4.91
C ARG A 200 -4.78 17.12 5.11
N GLY A 201 -4.03 18.02 5.78
CA GLY A 201 -2.64 17.78 6.12
C GLY A 201 -2.37 18.01 7.61
N SER A 202 -1.67 17.07 8.26
CA SER A 202 -1.20 17.21 9.65
C SER A 202 0.32 17.07 9.67
N PHE A 203 1.02 18.04 10.24
CA PHE A 203 2.48 18.12 10.19
C PHE A 203 3.08 18.49 11.55
N ASN A 204 4.40 18.26 11.72
CA ASN A 204 5.14 18.68 12.88
C ASN A 204 6.47 19.31 12.46
N ALA A 205 6.64 20.61 12.72
CA ALA A 205 7.83 21.37 12.34
C ALA A 205 8.39 22.15 13.53
N THR A 206 9.74 22.26 13.60
CA THR A 206 10.41 22.85 14.77
C THR A 206 11.13 24.17 14.48
N ARG A 207 11.48 24.46 13.23
CA ARG A 207 12.21 25.69 12.88
C ARG A 207 11.41 26.63 11.98
N ARG A 208 10.94 26.16 10.84
CA ARG A 208 10.22 26.94 9.85
C ARG A 208 9.14 26.12 9.18
N ALA A 209 7.98 26.72 8.96
CA ALA A 209 6.92 26.15 8.17
C ALA A 209 6.43 27.18 7.15
N SER A 210 6.46 26.80 5.86
CA SER A 210 5.88 27.57 4.76
C SER A 210 4.67 26.81 4.24
N VAL A 211 3.50 27.41 4.28
CA VAL A 211 2.25 26.79 3.87
C VAL A 211 1.56 27.65 2.82
N THR A 212 1.38 27.08 1.63
CA THR A 212 0.58 27.70 0.57
C THR A 212 -0.68 26.84 0.37
N ALA A 213 -1.84 27.39 0.71
CA ALA A 213 -3.12 26.72 0.60
C ALA A 213 -4.04 27.45 -0.38
N THR A 214 -4.61 26.69 -1.33
CA THR A 214 -5.60 27.14 -2.30
C THR A 214 -6.74 26.12 -2.35
N GLY A 215 -7.88 26.44 -1.75
CA GLY A 215 -9.01 25.51 -1.70
C GLY A 215 -9.78 25.58 -0.39
N LEU A 216 -10.40 24.45 -0.04
CA LEU A 216 -11.24 24.29 1.16
C LEU A 216 -10.62 23.33 2.19
N GLY A 217 -9.38 22.93 1.98
CA GLY A 217 -8.68 21.96 2.82
C GLY A 217 -8.32 22.51 4.20
N VAL A 218 -7.94 21.60 5.10
CA VAL A 218 -7.48 21.94 6.46
C VAL A 218 -6.04 21.49 6.62
N ILE A 219 -5.16 22.42 7.00
CA ILE A 219 -3.75 22.16 7.27
C ILE A 219 -3.45 22.49 8.73
N ASP A 220 -2.93 21.51 9.45
CA ASP A 220 -2.52 21.65 10.86
C ASP A 220 -1.00 21.44 10.97
N VAL A 221 -0.29 22.42 11.49
CA VAL A 221 1.16 22.38 11.72
C VAL A 221 1.43 22.52 13.20
N ALA A 222 1.73 21.42 13.85
CA ALA A 222 2.18 21.37 15.24
C ALA A 222 3.67 21.70 15.37
N GLY A 223 4.10 22.02 16.60
CA GLY A 223 5.49 22.28 16.94
C GLY A 223 5.81 23.78 17.10
N THR A 224 7.09 24.10 17.14
CA THR A 224 7.59 25.47 17.50
C THR A 224 8.04 26.27 16.28
N ALA A 225 7.69 25.86 15.07
CA ALA A 225 8.16 26.48 13.85
C ALA A 225 7.64 27.93 13.70
N ALA A 226 8.51 28.80 13.14
CA ALA A 226 8.07 30.08 12.62
C ALA A 226 7.27 29.84 11.32
N CYS A 227 6.00 30.25 11.33
CA CYS A 227 5.07 29.98 10.25
C CYS A 227 4.96 31.17 9.27
N ASN A 228 5.05 30.83 7.99
CA ASN A 228 4.69 31.72 6.88
C ASN A 228 3.53 31.08 6.11
N VAL A 229 2.34 31.67 6.23
CA VAL A 229 1.11 31.10 5.66
C VAL A 229 0.58 32.02 4.56
N LYS A 230 0.44 31.46 3.36
CA LYS A 230 -0.27 32.07 2.24
C LYS A 230 -1.53 31.27 1.95
N ASN A 231 -2.66 31.70 2.47
CA ASN A 231 -3.95 31.10 2.21
C ASN A 231 -4.77 31.97 1.26
N THR A 232 -5.06 31.46 0.07
CA THR A 232 -5.86 32.16 -0.95
C THR A 232 -7.22 31.48 -1.20
N GLY A 233 -7.54 30.45 -0.41
CA GLY A 233 -8.82 29.75 -0.43
C GLY A 233 -9.65 29.99 0.83
N ASN A 234 -10.77 29.27 0.96
CA ASN A 234 -11.62 29.29 2.15
C ASN A 234 -11.30 28.12 3.12
N GLY A 235 -10.19 27.43 2.90
CA GLY A 235 -9.68 26.41 3.81
C GLY A 235 -9.07 27.02 5.08
N GLU A 236 -8.74 26.18 6.04
CA GLU A 236 -8.19 26.58 7.33
C GLU A 236 -6.74 26.13 7.47
N VAL A 237 -5.89 27.02 7.99
CA VAL A 237 -4.49 26.72 8.30
C VAL A 237 -4.23 27.06 9.76
N TYR A 238 -3.93 26.05 10.55
CA TYR A 238 -3.53 26.16 11.94
C TYR A 238 -2.03 25.95 12.04
N CYS A 239 -1.31 26.85 12.73
CA CYS A 239 0.13 26.79 12.82
C CYS A 239 0.59 27.24 14.20
N GLY A 240 1.51 26.46 14.81
CA GLY A 240 2.15 26.85 16.08
C GLY A 240 1.34 26.56 17.34
N LYS A 241 0.78 25.34 17.46
CA LYS A 241 0.21 24.85 18.72
C LYS A 241 1.12 23.84 19.39
#